data_5909862e1251381f7702325996a6c2b7
#
_entry.id   5909862e1251381f7702325996a6c2b7
#
_cell.length_a   1.000
_cell.length_b   1.000
_cell.length_c   1.000
_cell.angle_alpha   90.00
_cell.angle_beta   90.00
_cell.angle_gamma   90.00
#
_symmetry.space_group_name_H-M   'P 1'
#
loop_
_entity.id
_entity.type
_entity.pdbx_description
1 polymer ?
#
loop_
_entity_poly.entity_id
_entity_poly.type
_entity_poly.pdbx_seq_one_letter_code
_entity_poly.pdbx_strand_id
1 'polypeptide(L)'
;MAFAFVVGGYLLPNVVETPATSDFPGYMSEAVTLLVPLLGLLLGYKAIVGERASGRLGLLLSLPHSRRDVVLGKFVGRGGLLALAISAGIVTGSWLVYYPYGSFDPLDFLAYLVVTLCFGLAFVGIALAISTLTTSEHVATAATFGTFFVMVVVWPELRPLLALALEQIGLANGGLPDWALLLHGLTPGMSYERALTGLFTADPAGAYFGPDAAWYLGTAPALGLLFAWAVLPITIGYLRFQSTDL
;
A
#
# COMPACT_ATOMS: atom_id res chain seq x y z
N MET A 1 -13.79 4.47 -14.61
CA MET A 1 -13.90 3.25 -13.80
C MET A 1 -13.93 3.56 -12.30
N ALA A 2 -12.97 4.26 -11.70
CA ALA A 2 -13.03 4.62 -10.27
C ALA A 2 -14.31 5.36 -9.86
N PHE A 3 -14.79 6.30 -10.70
CA PHE A 3 -16.06 6.99 -10.49
C PHE A 3 -17.27 6.04 -10.49
N ALA A 4 -17.31 5.06 -11.39
CA ALA A 4 -18.39 4.08 -11.44
C ALA A 4 -18.34 3.11 -10.25
N PHE A 5 -17.14 2.79 -9.72
CA PHE A 5 -16.95 1.96 -8.54
C PHE A 5 -17.36 2.72 -7.25
N VAL A 6 -16.98 3.99 -7.13
CA VAL A 6 -17.40 4.87 -6.02
C VAL A 6 -18.90 5.11 -6.07
N VAL A 7 -19.46 5.40 -7.25
CA VAL A 7 -20.90 5.60 -7.44
C VAL A 7 -21.68 4.30 -7.23
N GLY A 8 -21.23 3.19 -7.78
CA GLY A 8 -21.89 1.89 -7.65
C GLY A 8 -21.73 1.26 -6.27
N GLY A 9 -20.54 1.31 -5.70
CA GLY A 9 -20.26 0.76 -4.35
C GLY A 9 -20.80 1.63 -3.22
N TYR A 10 -20.92 2.94 -3.44
CA TYR A 10 -21.32 3.89 -2.42
C TYR A 10 -22.80 4.35 -2.56
N LEU A 11 -23.27 4.67 -3.75
CA LEU A 11 -24.64 5.19 -3.91
C LEU A 11 -25.74 4.13 -3.88
N LEU A 12 -25.46 2.90 -4.35
CA LEU A 12 -26.48 1.84 -4.36
C LEU A 12 -26.83 1.30 -2.95
N PRO A 13 -25.87 1.01 -2.05
CA PRO A 13 -26.20 0.65 -0.67
C PRO A 13 -26.89 1.78 0.09
N ASN A 14 -26.57 3.02 -0.20
CA ASN A 14 -27.01 4.20 0.54
C ASN A 14 -28.43 4.68 0.19
N VAL A 15 -29.04 4.11 -0.84
CA VAL A 15 -30.49 4.30 -1.11
C VAL A 15 -31.33 3.48 -0.13
N VAL A 16 -30.74 2.51 0.56
CA VAL A 16 -31.43 1.53 1.43
C VAL A 16 -31.17 1.81 2.92
N GLU A 17 -30.00 2.35 3.30
CA GLU A 17 -29.61 2.62 4.69
C GLU A 17 -29.00 4.04 4.83
N THR A 18 -29.17 4.68 6.00
CA THR A 18 -28.52 5.97 6.29
C THR A 18 -27.05 5.73 6.63
N PRO A 19 -26.09 6.00 5.73
CA PRO A 19 -24.69 5.70 5.99
C PRO A 19 -24.09 6.69 6.98
N ALA A 20 -23.21 6.19 7.85
CA ALA A 20 -22.38 7.02 8.69
C ALA A 20 -21.09 7.40 7.94
N THR A 21 -20.52 8.59 8.26
CA THR A 21 -19.23 9.04 7.68
C THR A 21 -18.06 8.14 8.02
N SER A 22 -18.14 7.38 9.13
CA SER A 22 -17.19 6.33 9.51
C SER A 22 -17.12 5.18 8.50
N ASP A 23 -18.13 4.99 7.66
CA ASP A 23 -18.17 3.89 6.69
C ASP A 23 -17.43 4.21 5.39
N PHE A 24 -17.06 5.49 5.18
CA PHE A 24 -16.32 5.93 3.98
C PHE A 24 -15.05 5.13 3.71
N PRO A 25 -14.16 4.85 4.69
CA PRO A 25 -12.99 4.02 4.46
C PRO A 25 -13.33 2.60 3.95
N GLY A 26 -14.40 2.00 4.46
CA GLY A 26 -14.88 0.69 4.02
C GLY A 26 -15.26 0.66 2.55
N TYR A 27 -16.04 1.63 2.09
CA TYR A 27 -16.47 1.73 0.68
C TYR A 27 -15.33 2.01 -0.30
N MET A 28 -14.30 2.73 0.14
CA MET A 28 -13.15 3.07 -0.70
C MET A 28 -12.05 2.01 -0.66
N SER A 29 -12.02 1.14 0.35
CA SER A 29 -10.89 0.25 0.62
C SER A 29 -10.59 -0.70 -0.55
N GLU A 30 -11.59 -1.33 -1.15
CA GLU A 30 -11.39 -2.26 -2.26
C GLU A 30 -10.74 -1.59 -3.48
N ALA A 31 -11.23 -0.40 -3.85
CA ALA A 31 -10.63 0.34 -4.96
C ALA A 31 -9.22 0.82 -4.64
N VAL A 32 -8.98 1.28 -3.41
CA VAL A 32 -7.68 1.78 -2.96
C VAL A 32 -6.66 0.64 -2.85
N THR A 33 -7.01 -0.49 -2.26
CA THR A 33 -6.12 -1.66 -2.09
C THR A 33 -5.68 -2.28 -3.41
N LEU A 34 -6.46 -2.10 -4.48
CA LEU A 34 -6.11 -2.56 -5.82
C LEU A 34 -5.37 -1.48 -6.64
N LEU A 35 -5.95 -0.27 -6.72
CA LEU A 35 -5.46 0.76 -7.65
C LEU A 35 -4.21 1.47 -7.15
N VAL A 36 -4.09 1.76 -5.87
CA VAL A 36 -2.94 2.49 -5.32
C VAL A 36 -1.65 1.69 -5.46
N PRO A 37 -1.59 0.38 -5.11
CA PRO A 37 -0.43 -0.46 -5.38
C PRO A 37 -0.06 -0.52 -6.87
N LEU A 38 -1.05 -0.73 -7.73
CA LEU A 38 -0.83 -0.80 -9.18
C LEU A 38 -0.20 0.49 -9.70
N LEU A 39 -0.77 1.64 -9.35
CA LEU A 39 -0.26 2.96 -9.77
C LEU A 39 1.11 3.25 -9.17
N GLY A 40 1.32 2.94 -7.88
CA GLY A 40 2.61 3.12 -7.22
C GLY A 40 3.73 2.31 -7.89
N LEU A 41 3.45 1.05 -8.19
CA LEU A 41 4.37 0.17 -8.90
C LEU A 41 4.64 0.65 -10.33
N LEU A 42 3.61 1.02 -11.09
CA LEU A 42 3.74 1.53 -12.46
C LEU A 42 4.52 2.84 -12.54
N LEU A 43 4.40 3.71 -11.56
CA LEU A 43 5.18 4.94 -11.51
C LEU A 43 6.67 4.68 -11.25
N GLY A 44 7.01 3.63 -10.48
CA GLY A 44 8.37 3.37 -10.00
C GLY A 44 9.23 2.44 -10.86
N TYR A 45 8.66 1.43 -11.52
CA TYR A 45 9.39 0.25 -12.01
C TYR A 45 10.50 0.48 -13.05
N LYS A 46 10.36 1.50 -13.90
CA LYS A 46 11.40 1.87 -14.89
C LYS A 46 12.19 3.12 -14.50
N ALA A 47 12.09 3.58 -13.27
CA ALA A 47 12.64 4.86 -12.86
C ALA A 47 14.16 4.97 -13.05
N ILE A 48 14.89 3.91 -12.79
CA ILE A 48 16.35 3.87 -12.84
C ILE A 48 16.82 2.91 -13.95
N VAL A 49 16.22 1.72 -14.03
CA VAL A 49 16.57 0.75 -15.07
C VAL A 49 16.36 1.29 -16.48
N GLY A 50 15.31 2.07 -16.74
CA GLY A 50 15.05 2.69 -18.06
C GLY A 50 16.07 3.77 -18.41
N GLU A 51 16.56 4.55 -17.44
CA GLU A 51 17.62 5.52 -17.69
C GLU A 51 18.99 4.85 -17.87
N ARG A 52 19.22 3.72 -17.19
CA ARG A 52 20.41 2.89 -17.41
C ARG A 52 20.39 2.32 -18.83
N ALA A 53 19.29 1.72 -19.26
CA ALA A 53 19.14 1.13 -20.58
C ALA A 53 19.27 2.16 -21.73
N SER A 54 18.80 3.40 -21.50
CA SER A 54 18.90 4.49 -22.48
C SER A 54 20.23 5.27 -22.43
N GLY A 55 21.17 4.93 -21.53
CA GLY A 55 22.41 5.67 -21.30
C GLY A 55 22.27 7.02 -20.60
N ARG A 56 21.04 7.46 -20.31
CA ARG A 56 20.77 8.75 -19.64
C ARG A 56 21.30 8.82 -18.23
N LEU A 57 21.43 7.66 -17.55
CA LEU A 57 21.97 7.61 -16.20
C LEU A 57 23.43 8.09 -16.13
N GLY A 58 24.25 7.77 -17.14
CA GLY A 58 25.63 8.29 -17.25
C GLY A 58 25.67 9.80 -17.39
N LEU A 59 24.77 10.38 -18.19
CA LEU A 59 24.64 11.84 -18.34
C LEU A 59 24.20 12.52 -17.04
N LEU A 60 23.25 11.92 -16.31
CA LEU A 60 22.80 12.46 -15.03
C LEU A 60 23.92 12.46 -13.96
N LEU A 61 24.75 11.44 -13.95
CA LEU A 61 25.87 11.30 -13.00
C LEU A 61 27.13 12.06 -13.42
N SER A 62 27.18 12.59 -14.65
CA SER A 62 28.23 13.55 -15.08
C SER A 62 27.96 14.97 -14.56
N LEU A 63 26.75 15.26 -14.14
CA LEU A 63 26.38 16.51 -13.44
C LEU A 63 26.75 16.38 -11.94
N PRO A 64 26.85 17.49 -11.19
CA PRO A 64 27.19 17.48 -9.77
C PRO A 64 26.05 16.95 -8.90
N HIS A 65 25.48 15.80 -9.28
CA HIS A 65 24.42 15.09 -8.55
C HIS A 65 24.96 13.77 -8.01
N SER A 66 24.67 13.52 -6.73
CA SER A 66 25.00 12.23 -6.11
C SER A 66 23.99 11.14 -6.52
N ARG A 67 24.40 9.87 -6.44
CA ARG A 67 23.47 8.73 -6.63
C ARG A 67 22.26 8.81 -5.68
N ARG A 68 22.46 9.39 -4.49
CA ARG A 68 21.39 9.65 -3.52
C ARG A 68 20.37 10.62 -4.07
N ASP A 69 20.82 11.73 -4.67
CA ASP A 69 19.93 12.77 -5.20
C ASP A 69 19.07 12.22 -6.34
N VAL A 70 19.64 11.33 -7.16
CA VAL A 70 18.90 10.65 -8.22
C VAL A 70 17.79 9.76 -7.65
N VAL A 71 18.10 8.91 -6.67
CA VAL A 71 17.10 7.99 -6.08
C VAL A 71 16.04 8.76 -5.31
N LEU A 72 16.43 9.69 -4.45
CA LEU A 72 15.50 10.50 -3.66
C LEU A 72 14.67 11.44 -4.53
N GLY A 73 15.27 12.08 -5.54
CA GLY A 73 14.54 12.93 -6.48
C GLY A 73 13.46 12.16 -7.25
N LYS A 74 13.76 10.90 -7.65
CA LYS A 74 12.77 10.05 -8.30
C LYS A 74 11.67 9.58 -7.34
N PHE A 75 12.03 9.26 -6.10
CA PHE A 75 11.05 8.89 -5.08
C PHE A 75 10.10 10.06 -4.78
N VAL A 76 10.65 11.24 -4.52
CA VAL A 76 9.86 12.44 -4.23
C VAL A 76 9.00 12.86 -5.44
N GLY A 77 9.58 12.86 -6.65
CA GLY A 77 8.85 13.25 -7.85
C GLY A 77 7.70 12.29 -8.19
N ARG A 78 7.93 10.98 -8.13
CA ARG A 78 6.91 9.96 -8.45
C ARG A 78 5.92 9.73 -7.31
N GLY A 79 6.43 9.73 -6.07
CA GLY A 79 5.62 9.70 -4.87
C GLY A 79 4.73 10.94 -4.76
N GLY A 80 5.26 12.13 -5.07
CA GLY A 80 4.51 13.38 -5.13
C GLY A 80 3.38 13.35 -6.17
N LEU A 81 3.66 12.81 -7.37
CA LEU A 81 2.62 12.63 -8.39
C LEU A 81 1.51 11.68 -7.92
N LEU A 82 1.89 10.54 -7.33
CA LEU A 82 0.92 9.61 -6.76
C LEU A 82 0.14 10.25 -5.60
N ALA A 83 0.83 10.98 -4.73
CA ALA A 83 0.21 11.68 -3.60
C ALA A 83 -0.83 12.71 -4.06
N LEU A 84 -0.53 13.47 -5.12
CA LEU A 84 -1.49 14.40 -5.72
C LEU A 84 -2.70 13.66 -6.29
N ALA A 85 -2.50 12.55 -7.00
CA ALA A 85 -3.59 11.75 -7.56
C ALA A 85 -4.47 11.13 -6.46
N ILE A 86 -3.87 10.58 -5.40
CA ILE A 86 -4.59 10.03 -4.23
C ILE A 86 -5.37 11.16 -3.54
N SER A 87 -4.72 12.29 -3.24
CA SER A 87 -5.37 13.42 -2.57
C SER A 87 -6.55 13.95 -3.37
N ALA A 88 -6.38 14.14 -4.69
CA ALA A 88 -7.47 14.57 -5.56
C ALA A 88 -8.63 13.56 -5.57
N GLY A 89 -8.32 12.25 -5.63
CA GLY A 89 -9.34 11.19 -5.59
C GLY A 89 -10.11 11.15 -4.27
N ILE A 90 -9.41 11.24 -3.14
CA ILE A 90 -10.00 11.21 -1.81
C ILE A 90 -10.81 12.50 -1.55
N VAL A 91 -10.28 13.69 -1.92
CA VAL A 91 -11.00 14.96 -1.78
C VAL A 91 -12.27 14.96 -2.64
N THR A 92 -12.22 14.47 -3.87
CA THR A 92 -13.40 14.35 -4.73
C THR A 92 -14.40 13.35 -4.14
N GLY A 93 -13.92 12.21 -3.63
CA GLY A 93 -14.75 11.21 -2.94
C GLY A 93 -15.42 11.80 -1.70
N SER A 94 -14.70 12.53 -0.86
CA SER A 94 -15.25 13.16 0.35
C SER A 94 -16.34 14.19 0.02
N TRP A 95 -16.16 14.96 -1.05
CA TRP A 95 -17.19 15.89 -1.50
C TRP A 95 -18.48 15.17 -1.88
N LEU A 96 -18.39 14.02 -2.54
CA LEU A 96 -19.55 13.20 -2.90
C LEU A 96 -20.28 12.63 -1.67
N VAL A 97 -19.55 12.39 -0.57
CA VAL A 97 -20.12 11.94 0.71
C VAL A 97 -20.75 13.10 1.47
N TYR A 98 -20.08 14.23 1.58
CA TYR A 98 -20.57 15.40 2.31
C TYR A 98 -21.88 15.91 1.75
N TYR A 99 -22.01 15.98 0.44
CA TYR A 99 -23.18 16.56 -0.23
C TYR A 99 -24.51 15.84 0.10
N PRO A 100 -24.61 14.49 0.07
CA PRO A 100 -25.86 13.81 0.41
C PRO A 100 -26.09 13.63 1.91
N TYR A 101 -25.07 13.58 2.77
CA TYR A 101 -25.21 13.13 4.16
C TYR A 101 -24.93 14.18 5.24
N GLY A 102 -24.39 15.32 4.87
CA GLY A 102 -24.27 16.51 5.73
C GLY A 102 -23.35 16.40 6.95
N SER A 103 -22.67 15.27 7.15
CA SER A 103 -21.71 15.05 8.24
C SER A 103 -20.34 14.67 7.68
N PHE A 104 -19.31 15.37 8.14
CA PHE A 104 -17.91 15.15 7.73
C PHE A 104 -17.01 15.37 8.93
N ASP A 105 -16.23 14.34 9.30
CA ASP A 105 -15.18 14.48 10.29
C ASP A 105 -13.84 14.76 9.60
N PRO A 106 -13.27 15.96 9.77
CA PRO A 106 -12.00 16.33 9.16
C PRO A 106 -10.79 15.52 9.67
N LEU A 107 -10.86 15.02 10.92
CA LEU A 107 -9.75 14.26 11.51
C LEU A 107 -9.71 12.85 10.93
N ASP A 108 -10.85 12.19 10.83
CA ASP A 108 -10.96 10.88 10.19
C ASP A 108 -10.55 10.94 8.73
N PHE A 109 -11.00 11.98 8.02
CA PHE A 109 -10.59 12.22 6.64
C PHE A 109 -9.06 12.39 6.50
N LEU A 110 -8.45 13.21 7.35
CA LEU A 110 -7.01 13.42 7.34
C LEU A 110 -6.24 12.14 7.70
N ALA A 111 -6.70 11.40 8.68
CA ALA A 111 -6.11 10.12 9.07
C ALA A 111 -6.16 9.12 7.90
N TYR A 112 -7.33 8.98 7.24
CA TYR A 112 -7.48 8.13 6.07
C TYR A 112 -6.54 8.55 4.93
N LEU A 113 -6.48 9.85 4.63
CA LEU A 113 -5.58 10.39 3.62
C LEU A 113 -4.12 10.05 3.92
N VAL A 114 -3.65 10.30 5.14
CA VAL A 114 -2.25 10.05 5.53
C VAL A 114 -1.90 8.56 5.45
N VAL A 115 -2.76 7.68 5.95
CA VAL A 115 -2.53 6.22 5.90
C VAL A 115 -2.51 5.73 4.44
N THR A 116 -3.41 6.25 3.58
CA THR A 116 -3.44 5.91 2.16
C THR A 116 -2.22 6.44 1.41
N LEU A 117 -1.73 7.62 1.74
CA LEU A 117 -0.48 8.17 1.19
C LEU A 117 0.73 7.30 1.58
N CYS A 118 0.85 6.90 2.85
CA CYS A 118 1.91 5.98 3.28
C CYS A 118 1.84 4.65 2.52
N PHE A 119 0.64 4.12 2.33
CA PHE A 119 0.41 2.90 1.54
C PHE A 119 0.88 3.05 0.09
N GLY A 120 0.54 4.14 -0.57
CA GLY A 120 0.99 4.44 -1.93
C GLY A 120 2.52 4.59 -2.03
N LEU A 121 3.12 5.33 -1.09
CA LEU A 121 4.57 5.52 -1.04
C LEU A 121 5.34 4.22 -0.80
N ALA A 122 4.78 3.26 -0.06
CA ALA A 122 5.36 1.94 0.11
C ALA A 122 5.54 1.24 -1.25
N PHE A 123 4.54 1.26 -2.11
CA PHE A 123 4.62 0.62 -3.44
C PHE A 123 5.51 1.39 -4.43
N VAL A 124 5.56 2.72 -4.35
CA VAL A 124 6.56 3.51 -5.10
C VAL A 124 7.98 3.14 -4.64
N GLY A 125 8.20 2.99 -3.33
CA GLY A 125 9.47 2.56 -2.77
C GLY A 125 9.88 1.17 -3.23
N ILE A 126 8.97 0.20 -3.21
CA ILE A 126 9.18 -1.17 -3.72
C ILE A 126 9.56 -1.14 -5.20
N ALA A 127 8.81 -0.40 -6.01
CA ALA A 127 9.06 -0.30 -7.45
C ALA A 127 10.42 0.34 -7.77
N LEU A 128 10.80 1.39 -7.02
CA LEU A 128 12.12 1.99 -7.13
C LEU A 128 13.23 1.02 -6.72
N ALA A 129 13.05 0.26 -5.64
CA ALA A 129 13.99 -0.78 -5.23
C ALA A 129 14.16 -1.82 -6.35
N ILE A 130 13.08 -2.35 -6.91
CA ILE A 130 13.13 -3.27 -8.05
C ILE A 130 13.93 -2.64 -9.20
N SER A 131 13.66 -1.36 -9.53
CA SER A 131 14.33 -0.63 -10.62
C SER A 131 15.83 -0.41 -10.38
N THR A 132 16.27 -0.33 -9.13
CA THR A 132 17.70 -0.21 -8.78
C THR A 132 18.43 -1.54 -8.79
N LEU A 133 17.73 -2.61 -8.39
CA LEU A 133 18.31 -3.96 -8.22
C LEU A 133 18.56 -4.70 -9.53
N THR A 134 17.95 -4.28 -10.63
CA THR A 134 18.11 -4.92 -11.94
C THR A 134 18.69 -4.00 -12.99
N THR A 135 19.35 -4.60 -13.98
CA THR A 135 19.84 -3.92 -15.19
C THR A 135 18.94 -4.16 -16.40
N SER A 136 18.00 -5.10 -16.32
CA SER A 136 17.12 -5.50 -17.40
C SER A 136 15.71 -4.92 -17.19
N GLU A 137 15.21 -4.18 -18.19
CA GLU A 137 13.82 -3.68 -18.17
C GLU A 137 12.78 -4.79 -18.14
N HIS A 138 13.05 -5.92 -18.79
CA HIS A 138 12.15 -7.07 -18.80
C HIS A 138 12.05 -7.70 -17.40
N VAL A 139 13.18 -7.84 -16.70
CA VAL A 139 13.21 -8.33 -15.32
C VAL A 139 12.51 -7.36 -14.39
N ALA A 140 12.74 -6.05 -14.52
CA ALA A 140 12.03 -5.04 -13.73
C ALA A 140 10.51 -5.12 -13.94
N THR A 141 10.07 -5.26 -15.19
CA THR A 141 8.65 -5.39 -15.53
C THR A 141 8.06 -6.66 -14.91
N ALA A 142 8.69 -7.83 -15.11
CA ALA A 142 8.23 -9.09 -14.57
C ALA A 142 8.20 -9.09 -13.03
N ALA A 143 9.24 -8.56 -12.39
CA ALA A 143 9.31 -8.45 -10.92
C ALA A 143 8.21 -7.53 -10.37
N THR A 144 7.92 -6.41 -11.06
CA THR A 144 6.88 -5.46 -10.65
C THR A 144 5.48 -6.08 -10.73
N PHE A 145 5.15 -6.70 -11.87
CA PHE A 145 3.86 -7.39 -12.01
C PHE A 145 3.76 -8.61 -11.10
N GLY A 146 4.86 -9.37 -10.91
CA GLY A 146 4.94 -10.46 -9.95
C GLY A 146 4.71 -9.99 -8.51
N THR A 147 5.32 -8.87 -8.12
CA THR A 147 5.10 -8.26 -6.80
C THR A 147 3.65 -7.85 -6.60
N PHE A 148 3.05 -7.18 -7.59
CA PHE A 148 1.63 -6.83 -7.56
C PHE A 148 0.75 -8.07 -7.37
N PHE A 149 0.94 -9.06 -8.24
CA PHE A 149 0.12 -10.28 -8.22
C PHE A 149 0.26 -11.02 -6.89
N VAL A 150 1.48 -11.22 -6.41
CA VAL A 150 1.74 -11.94 -5.16
C VAL A 150 1.23 -11.15 -3.95
N MET A 151 1.60 -9.87 -3.80
CA MET A 151 1.30 -9.12 -2.58
C MET A 151 -0.14 -8.59 -2.50
N VAL A 152 -0.76 -8.32 -3.66
CA VAL A 152 -2.08 -7.67 -3.69
C VAL A 152 -3.19 -8.66 -4.02
N VAL A 153 -2.94 -9.63 -4.92
CA VAL A 153 -3.99 -10.55 -5.37
C VAL A 153 -3.95 -11.86 -4.60
N VAL A 154 -2.77 -12.49 -4.51
CA VAL A 154 -2.65 -13.85 -3.95
C VAL A 154 -2.55 -13.84 -2.43
N TRP A 155 -1.72 -12.95 -1.86
CA TRP A 155 -1.39 -12.99 -0.44
C TRP A 155 -2.58 -12.84 0.51
N PRO A 156 -3.53 -11.92 0.29
CA PRO A 156 -4.71 -11.81 1.14
C PRO A 156 -5.54 -13.08 1.18
N GLU A 157 -5.64 -13.78 0.04
CA GLU A 157 -6.41 -15.00 -0.13
C GLU A 157 -5.75 -16.26 0.49
N LEU A 158 -4.47 -16.16 0.88
CA LEU A 158 -3.75 -17.32 1.45
C LEU A 158 -4.15 -17.63 2.90
N ARG A 159 -4.80 -16.72 3.60
CA ARG A 159 -5.14 -16.89 5.02
C ARG A 159 -5.90 -18.20 5.33
N PRO A 160 -7.01 -18.54 4.64
CA PRO A 160 -7.72 -19.78 4.91
C PRO A 160 -6.88 -21.02 4.58
N LEU A 161 -6.06 -20.96 3.53
CA LEU A 161 -5.18 -22.07 3.15
C LEU A 161 -4.08 -22.29 4.20
N LEU A 162 -3.50 -21.21 4.74
CA LEU A 162 -2.52 -21.27 5.81
C LEU A 162 -3.12 -21.85 7.10
N ALA A 163 -4.36 -21.46 7.43
CA ALA A 163 -5.06 -21.99 8.59
C ALA A 163 -5.27 -23.52 8.45
N LEU A 164 -5.79 -23.96 7.32
CA LEU A 164 -5.98 -25.39 7.03
C LEU A 164 -4.65 -26.18 7.05
N ALA A 165 -3.59 -25.63 6.47
CA ALA A 165 -2.29 -26.29 6.46
C ALA A 165 -1.72 -26.45 7.87
N LEU A 166 -1.83 -25.40 8.71
CA LEU A 166 -1.34 -25.44 10.09
C LEU A 166 -2.20 -26.37 10.98
N GLU A 167 -3.49 -26.46 10.75
CA GLU A 167 -4.37 -27.42 11.43
C GLU A 167 -3.99 -28.87 11.11
N GLN A 168 -3.68 -29.17 9.85
CA GLN A 168 -3.28 -30.52 9.41
C GLN A 168 -2.00 -31.03 10.10
N ILE A 169 -1.08 -30.12 10.40
CA ILE A 169 0.19 -30.46 11.08
C ILE A 169 0.14 -30.24 12.61
N GLY A 170 -1.06 -29.93 13.16
CA GLY A 170 -1.29 -29.79 14.60
C GLY A 170 -0.71 -28.51 15.21
N LEU A 171 -0.38 -27.50 14.40
CA LEU A 171 0.16 -26.21 14.85
C LEU A 171 -0.92 -25.12 15.01
N ALA A 172 -2.16 -25.41 14.67
CA ALA A 172 -3.31 -24.50 14.81
C ALA A 172 -4.55 -25.27 15.25
N ASN A 173 -5.42 -24.62 16.02
CA ASN A 173 -6.70 -25.14 16.49
C ASN A 173 -7.79 -24.08 16.25
N GLY A 174 -8.49 -24.13 15.11
CA GLY A 174 -9.61 -23.23 14.81
C GLY A 174 -9.23 -21.82 14.36
N GLY A 175 -7.98 -21.62 13.90
CA GLY A 175 -7.52 -20.33 13.36
C GLY A 175 -5.99 -20.23 13.27
N LEU A 176 -5.50 -19.13 12.71
CA LEU A 176 -4.06 -18.89 12.65
C LEU A 176 -3.51 -18.48 14.03
N PRO A 177 -2.42 -19.09 14.51
CA PRO A 177 -1.75 -18.63 15.71
C PRO A 177 -1.11 -17.24 15.50
N ASP A 178 -0.87 -16.48 16.57
CA ASP A 178 -0.41 -15.08 16.53
C ASP A 178 0.84 -14.86 15.68
N TRP A 179 1.81 -15.77 15.74
CA TRP A 179 3.02 -15.67 14.92
C TRP A 179 2.71 -15.80 13.42
N ALA A 180 1.76 -16.65 13.04
CA ALA A 180 1.35 -16.82 11.64
C ALA A 180 0.48 -15.63 11.18
N LEU A 181 -0.36 -15.08 12.05
CA LEU A 181 -1.06 -13.82 11.83
C LEU A 181 -0.09 -12.66 11.63
N LEU A 182 0.99 -12.60 12.44
CA LEU A 182 2.03 -11.59 12.24
C LEU A 182 2.68 -11.72 10.85
N LEU A 183 3.12 -12.92 10.47
CA LEU A 183 3.72 -13.17 9.15
C LEU A 183 2.77 -12.81 8.00
N HIS A 184 1.50 -13.23 8.08
CA HIS A 184 0.49 -12.87 7.10
C HIS A 184 0.26 -11.36 7.06
N GLY A 185 0.25 -10.70 8.23
CA GLY A 185 0.04 -9.27 8.41
C GLY A 185 1.22 -8.37 8.03
N LEU A 186 2.39 -8.93 7.62
CA LEU A 186 3.58 -8.14 7.32
C LEU A 186 3.51 -7.36 6.00
N THR A 187 2.70 -7.77 5.04
CA THR A 187 2.62 -7.10 3.73
C THR A 187 2.04 -5.69 3.86
N PRO A 188 2.37 -4.76 2.92
CA PRO A 188 1.84 -3.41 2.95
C PRO A 188 0.31 -3.38 2.92
N GLY A 189 -0.33 -4.26 2.12
CA GLY A 189 -1.79 -4.38 2.02
C GLY A 189 -2.43 -4.75 3.34
N MET A 190 -1.96 -5.83 3.97
CA MET A 190 -2.49 -6.29 5.27
C MET A 190 -2.23 -5.27 6.40
N SER A 191 -1.08 -4.58 6.36
CA SER A 191 -0.77 -3.51 7.31
C SER A 191 -1.71 -2.32 7.13
N TYR A 192 -2.05 -1.97 5.88
CA TYR A 192 -3.01 -0.92 5.54
C TYR A 192 -4.42 -1.28 6.04
N GLU A 193 -4.92 -2.46 5.74
CA GLU A 193 -6.24 -2.93 6.19
C GLU A 193 -6.36 -2.96 7.72
N ARG A 194 -5.33 -3.47 8.42
CA ARG A 194 -5.28 -3.46 9.89
C ARG A 194 -5.29 -2.05 10.46
N ALA A 195 -4.54 -1.13 9.84
CA ALA A 195 -4.52 0.27 10.27
C ALA A 195 -5.90 0.91 10.09
N LEU A 196 -6.57 0.69 8.96
CA LEU A 196 -7.91 1.21 8.73
C LEU A 196 -8.94 0.62 9.70
N THR A 197 -8.93 -0.70 9.87
CA THR A 197 -9.86 -1.37 10.80
C THR A 197 -9.71 -0.83 12.21
N GLY A 198 -8.48 -0.67 12.70
CA GLY A 198 -8.26 -0.17 14.06
C GLY A 198 -8.47 1.33 14.25
N LEU A 199 -8.46 2.14 13.18
CA LEU A 199 -8.71 3.58 13.27
C LEU A 199 -10.19 3.93 13.08
N PHE A 200 -10.91 3.22 12.20
CA PHE A 200 -12.25 3.62 11.76
C PHE A 200 -13.37 2.67 12.19
N THR A 201 -13.05 1.54 12.83
CA THR A 201 -14.06 0.63 13.37
C THR A 201 -14.14 0.82 14.89
N ALA A 202 -15.32 1.20 15.38
CA ALA A 202 -15.53 1.47 16.81
C ALA A 202 -15.30 0.24 17.70
N ASP A 203 -15.63 -0.96 17.19
CA ASP A 203 -15.37 -2.25 17.85
C ASP A 203 -14.69 -3.18 16.84
N PRO A 204 -13.35 -3.04 16.66
CA PRO A 204 -12.64 -3.83 15.67
C PRO A 204 -12.64 -5.30 16.07
N ALA A 205 -13.16 -6.14 15.19
CA ALA A 205 -13.29 -7.58 15.37
C ALA A 205 -12.38 -8.36 14.40
N GLY A 206 -12.24 -9.65 14.68
CA GLY A 206 -11.49 -10.57 13.83
C GLY A 206 -10.15 -10.98 14.42
N ALA A 207 -9.39 -11.77 13.68
CA ALA A 207 -8.21 -12.44 14.22
C ALA A 207 -7.09 -11.50 14.69
N TYR A 208 -7.04 -10.27 14.17
CA TYR A 208 -6.04 -9.26 14.56
C TYR A 208 -6.49 -8.40 15.76
N PHE A 209 -7.76 -8.42 16.12
CA PHE A 209 -8.36 -7.52 17.12
C PHE A 209 -9.20 -8.28 18.16
N GLY A 210 -9.04 -9.61 18.26
CA GLY A 210 -9.72 -10.40 19.27
C GLY A 210 -9.29 -10.02 20.69
N PRO A 211 -10.07 -10.40 21.73
CA PRO A 211 -9.78 -10.07 23.13
C PRO A 211 -8.42 -10.60 23.61
N ASP A 212 -7.95 -11.71 23.03
CA ASP A 212 -6.66 -12.34 23.33
C ASP A 212 -5.58 -12.02 22.28
N ALA A 213 -5.85 -11.11 21.33
CA ALA A 213 -4.90 -10.79 20.27
C ALA A 213 -3.65 -10.12 20.84
N ALA A 214 -2.47 -10.60 20.40
CA ALA A 214 -1.20 -10.05 20.85
C ALA A 214 -1.07 -8.56 20.47
N TRP A 215 -0.50 -7.75 21.34
CA TRP A 215 -0.37 -6.29 21.14
C TRP A 215 0.31 -5.90 19.83
N TYR A 216 1.23 -6.75 19.32
CA TYR A 216 1.95 -6.51 18.06
C TYR A 216 1.09 -6.74 16.80
N LEU A 217 -0.12 -7.26 16.95
CA LEU A 217 -1.08 -7.44 15.86
C LEU A 217 -1.97 -6.21 15.64
N GLY A 218 -2.07 -5.32 16.61
CA GLY A 218 -2.97 -4.18 16.59
C GLY A 218 -2.61 -3.04 15.62
N THR A 219 -3.32 -1.92 15.75
CA THR A 219 -3.24 -0.73 14.88
C THR A 219 -1.88 -0.06 14.88
N ALA A 220 -1.26 0.18 16.06
CA ALA A 220 0.00 0.89 16.14
C ALA A 220 1.17 0.15 15.45
N PRO A 221 1.36 -1.17 15.67
CA PRO A 221 2.31 -1.95 14.90
C PRO A 221 2.02 -1.97 13.39
N ALA A 222 0.74 -2.00 12.98
CA ALA A 222 0.37 -1.95 11.56
C ALA A 222 0.81 -0.63 10.90
N LEU A 223 0.60 0.51 11.57
CA LEU A 223 1.08 1.81 11.12
C LEU A 223 2.62 1.87 11.05
N GLY A 224 3.30 1.32 12.05
CA GLY A 224 4.76 1.21 12.06
C GLY A 224 5.30 0.38 10.89
N LEU A 225 4.66 -0.77 10.60
CA LEU A 225 5.01 -1.61 9.46
C LEU A 225 4.75 -0.89 8.12
N LEU A 226 3.63 -0.20 7.99
CA LEU A 226 3.31 0.56 6.79
C LEU A 226 4.34 1.66 6.52
N PHE A 227 4.75 2.38 7.56
CA PHE A 227 5.83 3.37 7.48
C PHE A 227 7.17 2.71 7.12
N ALA A 228 7.49 1.55 7.71
CA ALA A 228 8.68 0.79 7.38
C ALA A 228 8.70 0.39 5.90
N TRP A 229 7.58 -0.04 5.34
CA TRP A 229 7.44 -0.35 3.92
C TRP A 229 7.63 0.88 3.00
N ALA A 230 7.28 2.08 3.46
CA ALA A 230 7.54 3.30 2.69
C ALA A 230 9.04 3.68 2.66
N VAL A 231 9.83 3.27 3.68
CA VAL A 231 11.23 3.70 3.83
C VAL A 231 12.23 2.59 3.50
N LEU A 232 12.01 1.35 3.97
CA LEU A 232 13.00 0.27 3.85
C LEU A 232 13.33 -0.11 2.40
N PRO A 233 12.35 -0.29 1.49
CA PRO A 233 12.66 -0.70 0.12
C PRO A 233 13.54 0.32 -0.60
N ILE A 234 13.25 1.61 -0.45
CA ILE A 234 14.06 2.66 -1.09
C ILE A 234 15.46 2.72 -0.49
N THR A 235 15.60 2.50 0.82
CA THR A 235 16.90 2.47 1.49
C THR A 235 17.73 1.30 0.98
N ILE A 236 17.16 0.10 0.90
CA ILE A 236 17.82 -1.09 0.35
C ILE A 236 18.21 -0.86 -1.12
N GLY A 237 17.30 -0.32 -1.93
CA GLY A 237 17.56 0.02 -3.32
C GLY A 237 18.71 1.02 -3.46
N TYR A 238 18.75 2.05 -2.63
CA TYR A 238 19.84 3.03 -2.61
C TYR A 238 21.19 2.42 -2.23
N LEU A 239 21.25 1.65 -1.15
CA LEU A 239 22.48 1.00 -0.70
C LEU A 239 23.06 0.09 -1.79
N ARG A 240 22.21 -0.66 -2.47
CA ARG A 240 22.64 -1.50 -3.60
C ARG A 240 23.11 -0.67 -4.80
N PHE A 241 22.42 0.42 -5.09
CA PHE A 241 22.78 1.32 -6.19
C PHE A 241 24.13 1.99 -5.98
N GLN A 242 24.51 2.26 -4.71
CA GLN A 242 25.84 2.80 -4.39
C GLN A 242 26.98 1.82 -4.73
N SER A 243 26.77 0.53 -4.53
CA SER A 243 27.78 -0.52 -4.70
C SER A 243 27.84 -1.10 -6.13
N THR A 244 27.01 -0.59 -7.05
CA THR A 244 26.98 -1.10 -8.43
C THR A 244 27.86 -0.24 -9.32
N ASP A 245 28.83 -0.86 -10.02
CA ASP A 245 29.59 -0.21 -11.10
C ASP A 245 28.66 0.06 -12.29
N LEU A 246 28.86 1.21 -12.94
CA LEU A 246 28.05 1.67 -14.07
C LEU A 246 28.64 1.21 -15.38
#